data_0b142fca7238278e279139b1e3442728
#
_entry.id   0b142fca7238278e279139b1e3442728
#
_cell.length_a   1.000
_cell.length_b   1.000
_cell.length_c   1.000
_cell.angle_alpha   90.00
_cell.angle_beta   90.00
_cell.angle_gamma   90.00
#
_symmetry.space_group_name_H-M   'P 1'
#
loop_
_entity.id
_entity.type
_entity.pdbx_description
1 polymer ?
#
loop_
_entity_poly.entity_id
_entity_poly.type
_entity_poly.pdbx_seq_one_letter_code
_entity_poly.pdbx_strand_id
1 'polypeptide(L)'
;MKKLFALLLTLAMVLSLAACGGDSTETTEETTEDTQTEETTDSTGTAEFTTVEEGKLIMSTNAAFPPYEMTDDSGAVVGIDADIAAAIAEKLGLELQIDDMDFDSALLAVQQGKSDMVMAGVSVTDDRLLVMDFTDSYATGVQVVIVKEGSDVTMDNLGEKLIGTQRGTTGNIYASYPPEEGGYGEDHVVAYDNGITAVQALMNGQVDCVIIDNGPAQEFVDANPGLTILETPWVEESYAIGLTKGNTALNEAITNALNELIADGTVQSIIDSYITAE
;
A
#
# COMPACT_ATOMS: atom_id res chain seq x y z
N MET A 1 39.63 11.79 -32.30
CA MET A 1 40.89 11.09 -31.95
C MET A 1 40.48 9.91 -31.08
N LYS A 2 40.17 8.76 -31.66
CA LYS A 2 41.01 7.55 -31.86
C LYS A 2 41.63 7.02 -30.57
N LYS A 3 41.12 5.86 -30.07
CA LYS A 3 41.69 4.50 -29.99
C LYS A 3 40.83 3.70 -29.00
N LEU A 4 40.06 2.74 -29.39
CA LEU A 4 40.23 1.31 -29.73
C LEU A 4 41.32 0.57 -28.93
N PHE A 5 40.90 -0.36 -28.06
CA PHE A 5 41.64 -1.60 -27.79
C PHE A 5 40.67 -2.74 -27.50
N ALA A 6 40.63 -3.68 -28.42
CA ALA A 6 40.10 -5.03 -28.26
C ALA A 6 41.24 -5.94 -27.86
N LEU A 7 41.00 -6.93 -27.02
CA LEU A 7 41.80 -8.15 -26.97
C LEU A 7 40.95 -9.36 -26.58
N LEU A 8 40.87 -10.29 -27.52
CA LEU A 8 40.45 -11.69 -27.42
C LEU A 8 41.56 -12.54 -26.76
N LEU A 9 41.20 -13.64 -26.14
CA LEU A 9 41.80 -15.01 -26.28
C LEU A 9 41.12 -16.00 -25.31
N THR A 10 40.39 -16.96 -25.84
CA THR A 10 40.60 -18.40 -26.18
C THR A 10 40.68 -19.34 -24.99
N LEU A 11 39.69 -20.24 -24.85
CA LEU A 11 39.59 -21.64 -25.31
C LEU A 11 40.54 -22.64 -24.63
N ALA A 12 40.04 -23.57 -23.85
CA ALA A 12 40.52 -24.95 -23.79
C ALA A 12 39.44 -25.91 -23.26
N MET A 13 38.99 -26.81 -24.16
CA MET A 13 38.33 -28.09 -23.87
C MET A 13 39.34 -29.08 -23.28
N VAL A 14 38.89 -29.92 -22.35
CA VAL A 14 39.41 -31.29 -22.23
C VAL A 14 38.25 -32.24 -21.96
N LEU A 15 37.95 -33.10 -22.92
CA LEU A 15 37.23 -34.37 -22.76
C LEU A 15 38.15 -35.41 -22.13
N SER A 16 37.58 -36.30 -21.26
CA SER A 16 38.10 -37.63 -21.14
C SER A 16 36.95 -38.62 -20.85
N LEU A 17 36.74 -39.51 -21.84
CA LEU A 17 36.01 -40.78 -21.76
C LEU A 17 36.93 -41.89 -21.20
N ALA A 18 36.35 -42.81 -20.43
CA ALA A 18 36.66 -44.26 -20.43
C ALA A 18 35.60 -44.94 -19.55
N ALA A 19 34.81 -45.79 -19.94
CA ALA A 19 34.49 -46.99 -20.64
C ALA A 19 34.99 -48.31 -19.95
N CYS A 20 34.04 -49.28 -19.89
CA CYS A 20 34.16 -50.73 -19.66
C CYS A 20 34.15 -51.20 -18.19
N GLY A 21 33.43 -52.23 -17.80
CA GLY A 21 32.63 -53.26 -18.46
C GLY A 21 32.47 -54.46 -17.53
N GLY A 22 31.33 -55.20 -17.68
CA GLY A 22 31.17 -56.62 -17.43
C GLY A 22 31.01 -57.03 -15.94
N ASP A 23 30.19 -57.87 -15.50
CA ASP A 23 29.53 -59.08 -16.04
C ASP A 23 28.44 -59.57 -15.06
N SER A 24 27.52 -60.35 -15.57
CA SER A 24 26.31 -60.95 -14.99
C SER A 24 26.53 -61.87 -13.78
N THR A 25 25.56 -61.93 -12.88
CA THR A 25 24.96 -63.18 -12.43
C THR A 25 23.58 -62.99 -11.81
N GLU A 26 22.59 -63.72 -12.35
CA GLU A 26 21.25 -63.98 -11.80
C GLU A 26 21.33 -64.68 -10.45
N THR A 27 20.45 -64.37 -9.54
CA THR A 27 19.74 -65.34 -8.71
C THR A 27 18.43 -64.79 -8.18
N THR A 28 17.42 -65.59 -8.27
CA THR A 28 15.99 -65.54 -8.14
C THR A 28 15.54 -65.43 -6.68
N GLU A 29 14.34 -64.78 -6.50
CA GLU A 29 13.26 -65.01 -5.51
C GLU A 29 13.47 -64.55 -4.04
N GLU A 30 12.66 -63.63 -3.56
CA GLU A 30 11.45 -63.91 -2.77
C GLU A 30 10.61 -62.67 -2.52
N THR A 31 9.31 -62.85 -2.74
CA THR A 31 8.23 -61.89 -2.58
C THR A 31 7.94 -61.69 -1.11
N THR A 32 7.92 -60.44 -0.63
CA THR A 32 7.15 -60.05 0.54
C THR A 32 6.43 -58.74 0.22
N GLU A 33 5.10 -58.83 0.09
CA GLU A 33 4.18 -57.68 0.08
C GLU A 33 4.28 -56.95 1.43
N ASP A 34 4.75 -55.71 1.40
CA ASP A 34 4.57 -54.79 2.50
C ASP A 34 3.67 -53.67 1.99
N THR A 35 2.41 -53.70 2.46
CA THR A 35 1.39 -52.73 2.19
C THR A 35 1.76 -51.41 2.92
N GLN A 36 2.47 -50.52 2.24
CA GLN A 36 2.58 -49.13 2.70
C GLN A 36 1.29 -48.40 2.33
N THR A 37 0.53 -48.10 3.37
CA THR A 37 -0.54 -47.11 3.35
C THR A 37 0.10 -45.78 3.03
N GLU A 38 -0.08 -45.28 1.80
CA GLU A 38 0.18 -43.87 1.47
C GLU A 38 -0.81 -43.01 2.26
N GLU A 39 -0.37 -42.40 3.35
CA GLU A 39 -0.99 -41.23 3.89
C GLU A 39 -0.82 -40.11 2.84
N THR A 40 -1.88 -39.88 2.08
CA THR A 40 -2.05 -38.65 1.32
C THR A 40 -2.17 -37.50 2.32
N THR A 41 -1.06 -36.90 2.70
CA THR A 41 -1.05 -35.54 3.23
C THR A 41 -1.47 -34.62 2.09
N ASP A 42 -2.71 -34.18 2.20
CA ASP A 42 -3.23 -33.06 1.42
C ASP A 42 -2.42 -31.82 1.82
N SER A 43 -1.25 -31.64 1.22
CA SER A 43 -0.53 -30.39 1.29
C SER A 43 -1.17 -29.47 0.27
N THR A 44 -2.14 -28.65 0.69
CA THR A 44 -2.42 -27.38 0.04
C THR A 44 -1.09 -26.64 0.00
N GLY A 45 -0.45 -26.68 -1.16
CA GLY A 45 0.82 -25.99 -1.38
C GLY A 45 0.60 -24.51 -1.31
N THR A 46 0.76 -23.94 -0.12
CA THR A 46 1.04 -22.51 0.04
C THR A 46 2.34 -22.23 -0.68
N ALA A 47 2.29 -21.45 -1.75
CA ALA A 47 3.49 -20.98 -2.42
C ALA A 47 4.41 -20.39 -1.33
N GLU A 48 5.64 -20.88 -1.26
CA GLU A 48 6.62 -20.37 -0.31
C GLU A 48 6.97 -18.95 -0.72
N PHE A 49 6.59 -17.98 0.11
CA PHE A 49 6.91 -16.55 -0.09
C PHE A 49 7.94 -16.09 0.95
N THR A 50 8.60 -14.98 0.67
CA THR A 50 9.56 -14.36 1.59
C THR A 50 9.10 -12.96 1.94
N THR A 51 9.23 -12.61 3.23
CA THR A 51 9.00 -11.27 3.77
C THR A 51 10.33 -10.56 4.02
N VAL A 52 10.29 -9.25 4.27
CA VAL A 52 11.48 -8.43 4.61
C VAL A 52 12.16 -8.98 5.86
N GLU A 53 11.39 -9.39 6.86
CA GLU A 53 11.86 -10.08 8.06
C GLU A 53 11.10 -11.41 8.20
N GLU A 54 11.83 -12.52 8.34
CA GLU A 54 11.24 -13.85 8.45
C GLU A 54 10.20 -13.94 9.58
N GLY A 55 9.00 -14.41 9.26
CA GLY A 55 7.90 -14.57 10.21
C GLY A 55 7.11 -13.29 10.50
N LYS A 56 7.46 -12.16 9.89
CA LYS A 56 6.73 -10.90 10.04
C LYS A 56 6.15 -10.42 8.73
N LEU A 57 5.04 -9.69 8.83
CA LEU A 57 4.49 -8.86 7.77
C LEU A 57 4.70 -7.40 8.17
N ILE A 58 5.59 -6.70 7.49
CA ILE A 58 5.92 -5.29 7.78
C ILE A 58 5.06 -4.39 6.92
N MET A 59 4.21 -3.60 7.57
CA MET A 59 3.37 -2.57 6.97
C MET A 59 3.94 -1.20 7.26
N SER A 60 4.24 -0.41 6.22
CA SER A 60 4.47 1.03 6.37
C SER A 60 3.16 1.80 6.28
N THR A 61 3.02 2.86 7.10
CA THR A 61 1.82 3.68 7.17
C THR A 61 2.14 5.12 7.59
N ASN A 62 1.11 5.99 7.57
CA ASN A 62 1.16 7.32 8.19
C ASN A 62 -0.02 7.50 9.14
N ALA A 63 0.20 7.20 10.44
CA ALA A 63 -0.84 7.15 11.47
C ALA A 63 -1.39 8.54 11.88
N ALA A 64 -1.72 9.36 10.88
CA ALA A 64 -2.30 10.70 11.00
C ALA A 64 -3.50 10.90 10.03
N PHE A 65 -4.15 9.80 9.64
CA PHE A 65 -5.23 9.76 8.64
C PHE A 65 -6.47 8.99 9.15
N PRO A 66 -7.12 9.48 10.24
CA PRO A 66 -8.32 8.83 10.78
C PRO A 66 -9.46 8.83 9.75
N PRO A 67 -10.35 7.82 9.73
CA PRO A 67 -10.35 6.63 10.58
C PRO A 67 -9.54 5.44 10.02
N TYR A 68 -8.76 5.64 8.96
CA TYR A 68 -7.99 4.56 8.31
C TYR A 68 -6.78 4.16 9.14
N GLU A 69 -5.96 5.12 9.58
CA GLU A 69 -4.83 4.88 10.47
C GLU A 69 -4.59 6.09 11.39
N MET A 70 -4.46 5.82 12.67
CA MET A 70 -4.25 6.82 13.71
C MET A 70 -3.52 6.20 14.90
N THR A 71 -2.95 7.07 15.73
CA THR A 71 -2.34 6.64 16.98
C THR A 71 -3.33 6.77 18.12
N ASP A 72 -3.54 5.71 18.88
CA ASP A 72 -4.38 5.72 20.08
C ASP A 72 -3.65 6.33 21.30
N ASP A 73 -4.34 6.44 22.43
CA ASP A 73 -3.79 6.99 23.68
C ASP A 73 -2.61 6.17 24.25
N SER A 74 -2.44 4.91 23.83
CA SER A 74 -1.31 4.06 24.22
C SER A 74 -0.09 4.24 23.33
N GLY A 75 -0.24 4.93 22.20
CA GLY A 75 0.77 5.05 21.15
C GLY A 75 0.74 3.91 20.13
N ALA A 76 -0.26 3.04 20.16
CA ALA A 76 -0.44 2.00 19.14
C ALA A 76 -1.11 2.57 17.89
N VAL A 77 -0.72 2.07 16.73
CA VAL A 77 -1.40 2.38 15.47
C VAL A 77 -2.67 1.52 15.39
N VAL A 78 -3.80 2.18 15.19
CA VAL A 78 -5.13 1.58 15.07
C VAL A 78 -5.88 2.20 13.89
N GLY A 79 -6.97 1.59 13.47
CA GLY A 79 -7.80 2.07 12.36
C GLY A 79 -8.12 0.98 11.35
N ILE A 80 -8.86 1.35 10.31
CA ILE A 80 -9.32 0.41 9.27
C ILE A 80 -8.15 -0.34 8.64
N ASP A 81 -7.10 0.38 8.24
CA ASP A 81 -5.93 -0.19 7.58
C ASP A 81 -5.14 -1.10 8.51
N ALA A 82 -4.96 -0.70 9.78
CA ALA A 82 -4.28 -1.51 10.78
C ALA A 82 -5.03 -2.83 11.06
N ASP A 83 -6.38 -2.80 11.17
CA ASP A 83 -7.19 -3.97 11.45
C ASP A 83 -7.27 -4.92 10.24
N ILE A 84 -7.36 -4.39 9.01
CA ILE A 84 -7.27 -5.21 7.78
C ILE A 84 -5.89 -5.86 7.68
N ALA A 85 -4.82 -5.11 7.94
CA ALA A 85 -3.45 -5.65 7.94
C ALA A 85 -3.28 -6.77 8.97
N ALA A 86 -3.85 -6.60 10.18
CA ALA A 86 -3.82 -7.63 11.22
C ALA A 86 -4.55 -8.91 10.79
N ALA A 87 -5.72 -8.78 10.15
CA ALA A 87 -6.47 -9.92 9.62
C ALA A 87 -5.73 -10.64 8.49
N ILE A 88 -5.03 -9.91 7.61
CA ILE A 88 -4.17 -10.48 6.57
C ILE A 88 -2.99 -11.22 7.20
N ALA A 89 -2.28 -10.62 8.16
CA ALA A 89 -1.15 -11.24 8.85
C ALA A 89 -1.57 -12.54 9.56
N GLU A 90 -2.72 -12.55 10.23
CA GLU A 90 -3.29 -13.74 10.87
C GLU A 90 -3.54 -14.87 9.85
N LYS A 91 -4.15 -14.56 8.69
CA LYS A 91 -4.39 -15.53 7.62
C LYS A 91 -3.10 -16.11 7.06
N LEU A 92 -2.04 -15.31 6.98
CA LEU A 92 -0.73 -15.74 6.47
C LEU A 92 0.14 -16.42 7.54
N GLY A 93 -0.29 -16.42 8.81
CA GLY A 93 0.48 -16.96 9.94
C GLY A 93 1.72 -16.13 10.27
N LEU A 94 1.68 -14.82 10.02
CA LEU A 94 2.75 -13.87 10.26
C LEU A 94 2.44 -12.95 11.46
N GLU A 95 3.49 -12.44 12.11
CA GLU A 95 3.37 -11.35 13.07
C GLU A 95 3.30 -10.01 12.33
N LEU A 96 2.26 -9.21 12.58
CA LEU A 96 2.16 -7.85 12.01
C LEU A 96 3.11 -6.90 12.74
N GLN A 97 3.94 -6.19 11.96
CA GLN A 97 4.69 -5.03 12.41
C GLN A 97 4.23 -3.81 11.64
N ILE A 98 3.86 -2.74 12.35
CA ILE A 98 3.45 -1.47 11.72
C ILE A 98 4.53 -0.42 11.98
N ASP A 99 5.06 0.13 10.89
CA ASP A 99 6.07 1.19 10.91
C ASP A 99 5.41 2.52 10.50
N ASP A 100 5.19 3.41 11.48
CA ASP A 100 4.62 4.74 11.27
C ASP A 100 5.69 5.74 10.80
N MET A 101 5.39 6.46 9.73
CA MET A 101 6.27 7.45 9.12
C MET A 101 5.47 8.44 8.26
N ASP A 102 6.11 9.48 7.70
CA ASP A 102 5.47 10.37 6.74
C ASP A 102 4.98 9.60 5.50
N PHE A 103 3.86 10.02 4.92
CA PHE A 103 3.18 9.31 3.83
C PHE A 103 4.08 8.98 2.63
N ASP A 104 4.85 9.96 2.14
CA ASP A 104 5.79 9.76 1.03
C ASP A 104 6.93 8.81 1.42
N SER A 105 7.35 8.80 2.69
CA SER A 105 8.32 7.86 3.23
C SER A 105 7.75 6.45 3.32
N ALA A 106 6.46 6.28 3.65
CA ALA A 106 5.78 4.98 3.68
C ALA A 106 5.70 4.37 2.26
N LEU A 107 5.33 5.18 1.26
CA LEU A 107 5.37 4.74 -0.14
C LEU A 107 6.79 4.35 -0.59
N LEU A 108 7.80 5.11 -0.17
CA LEU A 108 9.19 4.82 -0.53
C LEU A 108 9.72 3.56 0.16
N ALA A 109 9.27 3.27 1.38
CA ALA A 109 9.69 2.08 2.12
C ALA A 109 9.32 0.79 1.37
N VAL A 110 8.08 0.67 0.87
CA VAL A 110 7.64 -0.47 0.09
C VAL A 110 8.36 -0.55 -1.28
N GLN A 111 8.57 0.59 -1.94
CA GLN A 111 9.30 0.62 -3.23
C GLN A 111 10.74 0.15 -3.09
N GLN A 112 11.37 0.38 -1.92
CA GLN A 112 12.74 -0.03 -1.62
C GLN A 112 12.83 -1.42 -1.00
N GLY A 113 11.72 -2.12 -0.80
CA GLY A 113 11.68 -3.42 -0.13
C GLY A 113 12.10 -3.35 1.36
N LYS A 114 11.80 -2.23 2.03
CA LYS A 114 12.02 -2.06 3.48
C LYS A 114 10.78 -2.42 4.30
N SER A 115 9.61 -2.37 3.68
CA SER A 115 8.36 -2.93 4.16
C SER A 115 7.79 -3.87 3.10
N ASP A 116 6.99 -4.83 3.53
CA ASP A 116 6.33 -5.80 2.65
C ASP A 116 5.16 -5.17 1.91
N MET A 117 4.44 -4.30 2.60
CA MET A 117 3.28 -3.58 2.08
C MET A 117 3.18 -2.17 2.66
N VAL A 118 2.41 -1.32 1.99
CA VAL A 118 1.97 -0.02 2.50
C VAL A 118 0.44 0.04 2.50
N MET A 119 -0.12 0.46 3.64
CA MET A 119 -1.53 0.81 3.80
C MET A 119 -1.60 2.18 4.47
N ALA A 120 -2.19 3.14 3.82
CA ALA A 120 -2.30 4.54 4.26
C ALA A 120 -3.34 5.28 3.39
N GLY A 121 -4.52 4.67 3.17
CA GLY A 121 -5.49 5.18 2.21
C GLY A 121 -4.87 5.35 0.82
N VAL A 122 -4.07 4.40 0.36
CA VAL A 122 -3.26 4.58 -0.86
C VAL A 122 -4.09 4.40 -2.11
N SER A 123 -4.29 5.49 -2.86
CA SER A 123 -4.97 5.46 -4.17
C SER A 123 -4.10 4.80 -5.23
N VAL A 124 -4.73 3.98 -6.08
CA VAL A 124 -4.08 3.40 -7.27
C VAL A 124 -3.98 4.47 -8.34
N THR A 125 -2.76 4.77 -8.80
CA THR A 125 -2.51 5.71 -9.91
C THR A 125 -1.53 5.11 -10.91
N ASP A 126 -1.56 5.59 -12.15
CA ASP A 126 -0.66 5.10 -13.21
C ASP A 126 0.82 5.28 -12.81
N ASP A 127 1.17 6.40 -12.18
CA ASP A 127 2.55 6.65 -11.74
C ASP A 127 2.98 5.68 -10.63
N ARG A 128 2.10 5.38 -9.67
CA ARG A 128 2.38 4.43 -8.59
C ARG A 128 2.49 3.01 -9.13
N LEU A 129 1.70 2.62 -10.13
CA LEU A 129 1.79 1.33 -10.82
C LEU A 129 3.14 1.11 -11.53
N LEU A 130 3.88 2.16 -11.87
CA LEU A 130 5.22 2.02 -12.44
C LEU A 130 6.23 1.49 -11.41
N VAL A 131 6.04 1.77 -10.12
CA VAL A 131 7.04 1.56 -9.07
C VAL A 131 6.62 0.59 -7.96
N MET A 132 5.35 0.25 -7.85
CA MET A 132 4.80 -0.75 -6.93
C MET A 132 3.69 -1.55 -7.59
N ASP A 133 3.39 -2.72 -7.02
CA ASP A 133 2.21 -3.50 -7.37
C ASP A 133 1.08 -3.17 -6.41
N PHE A 134 -0.16 -3.53 -6.73
CA PHE A 134 -1.33 -3.28 -5.89
C PHE A 134 -2.21 -4.53 -5.80
N THR A 135 -2.91 -4.67 -4.68
CA THR A 135 -4.02 -5.61 -4.54
C THR A 135 -5.26 -5.11 -5.29
N ASP A 136 -6.34 -5.89 -5.24
CA ASP A 136 -7.68 -5.36 -5.49
C ASP A 136 -8.02 -4.29 -4.44
N SER A 137 -8.96 -3.39 -4.78
CA SER A 137 -9.37 -2.29 -3.89
C SER A 137 -10.17 -2.82 -2.71
N TYR A 138 -9.90 -2.27 -1.49
CA TYR A 138 -10.66 -2.59 -0.28
C TYR A 138 -11.59 -1.47 0.18
N ALA A 139 -11.38 -0.23 -0.28
CA ALA A 139 -12.21 0.93 0.06
C ALA A 139 -12.22 1.96 -1.08
N THR A 140 -13.11 2.93 -0.96
CA THR A 140 -13.21 4.08 -1.87
C THR A 140 -12.99 5.36 -1.08
N GLY A 141 -12.11 6.22 -1.57
CA GLY A 141 -11.88 7.56 -1.08
C GLY A 141 -12.51 8.61 -1.98
N VAL A 142 -12.81 9.77 -1.41
CA VAL A 142 -13.33 10.93 -2.14
C VAL A 142 -12.58 12.16 -1.66
N GLN A 143 -11.87 12.85 -2.56
CA GLN A 143 -11.23 14.12 -2.23
C GLN A 143 -12.28 15.20 -2.06
N VAL A 144 -12.22 15.90 -0.94
CA VAL A 144 -13.12 17.01 -0.59
C VAL A 144 -12.35 18.26 -0.18
N VAL A 145 -13.05 19.35 -0.01
CA VAL A 145 -12.46 20.64 0.36
C VAL A 145 -12.99 21.09 1.73
N ILE A 146 -12.10 21.17 2.72
CA ILE A 146 -12.40 21.76 4.03
C ILE A 146 -12.18 23.27 3.95
N VAL A 147 -13.14 24.03 4.47
CA VAL A 147 -13.09 25.48 4.55
C VAL A 147 -13.54 25.97 5.93
N LYS A 148 -13.25 27.23 6.27
CA LYS A 148 -13.88 27.87 7.44
C LYS A 148 -15.34 28.17 7.15
N GLU A 149 -16.20 28.00 8.13
CA GLU A 149 -17.59 28.42 8.05
C GLU A 149 -17.69 29.90 7.67
N GLY A 150 -18.53 30.21 6.68
CA GLY A 150 -18.75 31.60 6.20
C GLY A 150 -17.59 32.15 5.35
N SER A 151 -16.60 31.33 4.96
CA SER A 151 -15.61 31.73 3.96
C SER A 151 -16.25 31.94 2.58
N ASP A 152 -15.53 32.64 1.70
CA ASP A 152 -15.94 32.87 0.31
C ASP A 152 -15.39 31.80 -0.66
N VAL A 153 -14.77 30.76 -0.13
CA VAL A 153 -14.21 29.67 -0.93
C VAL A 153 -15.33 28.80 -1.50
N THR A 154 -15.26 28.56 -2.80
CA THR A 154 -16.17 27.68 -3.55
C THR A 154 -15.36 26.86 -4.54
N MET A 155 -15.94 25.77 -5.08
CA MET A 155 -15.28 24.98 -6.11
C MET A 155 -14.86 25.81 -7.33
N ASP A 156 -15.64 26.83 -7.69
CA ASP A 156 -15.39 27.68 -8.87
C ASP A 156 -14.20 28.63 -8.69
N ASN A 157 -13.84 29.00 -7.46
CA ASN A 157 -12.76 29.96 -7.20
C ASN A 157 -11.50 29.36 -6.54
N LEU A 158 -11.39 28.03 -6.46
CA LEU A 158 -10.21 27.37 -5.87
C LEU A 158 -8.89 27.80 -6.52
N GLY A 159 -8.89 28.06 -7.82
CA GLY A 159 -7.70 28.56 -8.53
C GLY A 159 -7.23 29.95 -8.14
N GLU A 160 -8.01 30.70 -7.31
CA GLU A 160 -7.65 32.00 -6.76
C GLU A 160 -7.24 31.91 -5.27
N LYS A 161 -7.26 30.72 -4.69
CA LYS A 161 -7.06 30.45 -3.26
C LYS A 161 -5.73 29.78 -3.00
N LEU A 162 -5.25 29.88 -1.77
CA LEU A 162 -4.11 29.14 -1.29
C LEU A 162 -4.61 27.83 -0.64
N ILE A 163 -4.23 26.69 -1.22
CA ILE A 163 -4.75 25.38 -0.91
C ILE A 163 -3.74 24.61 -0.07
N GLY A 164 -4.11 24.15 1.12
CA GLY A 164 -3.33 23.22 1.93
C GLY A 164 -3.59 21.79 1.50
N THR A 165 -2.54 20.97 1.43
CA THR A 165 -2.62 19.54 1.10
C THR A 165 -1.61 18.76 1.93
N GLN A 166 -1.76 17.44 2.01
CA GLN A 166 -0.71 16.56 2.52
C GLN A 166 0.25 16.19 1.39
N ARG A 167 1.55 16.29 1.64
CA ARG A 167 2.63 15.99 0.68
C ARG A 167 2.52 14.57 0.13
N GLY A 168 2.68 14.45 -1.20
CA GLY A 168 2.75 13.17 -1.91
C GLY A 168 1.40 12.45 -2.09
N THR A 169 0.29 12.99 -1.54
CA THR A 169 -1.05 12.46 -1.78
C THR A 169 -1.56 12.85 -3.17
N THR A 170 -2.60 12.17 -3.63
CA THR A 170 -3.30 12.51 -4.88
C THR A 170 -3.90 13.92 -4.80
N GLY A 171 -4.43 14.33 -3.65
CA GLY A 171 -4.90 15.69 -3.42
C GLY A 171 -3.81 16.74 -3.64
N ASN A 172 -2.58 16.47 -3.18
CA ASN A 172 -1.44 17.34 -3.44
C ASN A 172 -1.03 17.35 -4.92
N ILE A 173 -0.91 16.15 -5.52
CA ILE A 173 -0.43 15.99 -6.91
C ILE A 173 -1.41 16.66 -7.89
N TYR A 174 -2.70 16.33 -7.80
CA TYR A 174 -3.71 16.83 -8.73
C TYR A 174 -3.97 18.33 -8.57
N ALA A 175 -4.00 18.84 -7.31
CA ALA A 175 -4.13 20.26 -7.09
C ALA A 175 -2.95 21.05 -7.66
N SER A 176 -1.74 20.49 -7.67
CA SER A 176 -0.52 21.12 -8.17
C SER A 176 -0.40 21.09 -9.70
N TYR A 177 -1.20 20.29 -10.40
CA TYR A 177 -1.19 20.32 -11.87
C TYR A 177 -1.51 21.71 -12.40
N PRO A 178 -0.98 22.07 -13.59
CA PRO A 178 -1.34 23.32 -14.23
C PRO A 178 -2.84 23.36 -14.57
N PRO A 179 -3.46 24.57 -14.61
CA PRO A 179 -4.90 24.70 -14.87
C PRO A 179 -5.41 24.03 -16.16
N GLU A 180 -4.56 23.96 -17.20
CA GLU A 180 -4.88 23.25 -18.44
C GLU A 180 -4.96 21.73 -18.29
N GLU A 181 -4.43 21.17 -17.20
CA GLU A 181 -4.49 19.74 -16.81
C GLU A 181 -5.52 19.49 -15.70
N GLY A 182 -6.27 20.53 -15.31
CA GLY A 182 -7.35 20.42 -14.31
C GLY A 182 -6.94 20.68 -12.87
N GLY A 183 -5.68 21.05 -12.62
CA GLY A 183 -5.21 21.49 -11.30
C GLY A 183 -5.33 23.00 -11.09
N TYR A 184 -4.64 23.50 -10.08
CA TYR A 184 -4.65 24.92 -9.71
C TYR A 184 -3.25 25.57 -9.82
N GLY A 185 -2.21 24.77 -10.07
CA GLY A 185 -0.82 25.19 -10.17
C GLY A 185 -0.06 25.13 -8.84
N GLU A 186 1.23 24.79 -8.89
CA GLU A 186 2.09 24.63 -7.71
C GLU A 186 2.14 25.88 -6.82
N ASP A 187 2.06 27.09 -7.41
CA ASP A 187 2.09 28.36 -6.68
C ASP A 187 0.85 28.56 -5.78
N HIS A 188 -0.22 27.82 -6.03
CA HIS A 188 -1.47 27.83 -5.24
C HIS A 188 -1.53 26.73 -4.19
N VAL A 189 -0.56 25.82 -4.13
CA VAL A 189 -0.60 24.63 -3.27
C VAL A 189 0.52 24.66 -2.25
N VAL A 190 0.15 24.50 -0.96
CA VAL A 190 1.09 24.35 0.16
C VAL A 190 1.00 22.94 0.68
N ALA A 191 2.07 22.16 0.49
CA ALA A 191 2.17 20.77 0.94
C ALA A 191 2.69 20.70 2.38
N TYR A 192 1.93 20.08 3.27
CA TYR A 192 2.26 19.81 4.66
C TYR A 192 2.64 18.34 4.87
N ASP A 193 3.29 18.02 5.98
CA ASP A 193 3.74 16.65 6.26
C ASP A 193 2.56 15.69 6.54
N ASN A 194 1.45 16.23 7.08
CA ASN A 194 0.20 15.47 7.31
C ASN A 194 -1.04 16.37 7.23
N GLY A 195 -2.24 15.75 7.17
CA GLY A 195 -3.52 16.44 7.09
C GLY A 195 -3.81 17.31 8.32
N ILE A 196 -3.41 16.86 9.52
CA ILE A 196 -3.59 17.61 10.78
C ILE A 196 -2.90 18.98 10.68
N THR A 197 -1.66 19.00 10.19
CA THR A 197 -0.89 20.25 10.03
C THR A 197 -1.49 21.15 8.97
N ALA A 198 -2.02 20.60 7.87
CA ALA A 198 -2.73 21.34 6.84
C ALA A 198 -4.00 22.02 7.42
N VAL A 199 -4.80 21.29 8.20
CA VAL A 199 -6.01 21.82 8.87
C VAL A 199 -5.64 22.88 9.91
N GLN A 200 -4.58 22.71 10.67
CA GLN A 200 -4.08 23.75 11.58
C GLN A 200 -3.66 25.03 10.83
N ALA A 201 -3.04 24.90 9.67
CA ALA A 201 -2.70 26.03 8.81
C ALA A 201 -3.96 26.75 8.31
N LEU A 202 -5.01 26.04 7.93
CA LEU A 202 -6.32 26.61 7.59
C LEU A 202 -6.90 27.40 8.78
N MET A 203 -6.93 26.78 9.97
CA MET A 203 -7.45 27.45 11.18
C MET A 203 -6.69 28.74 11.49
N ASN A 204 -5.38 28.76 11.29
CA ASN A 204 -4.50 29.91 11.49
C ASN A 204 -4.55 30.94 10.35
N GLY A 205 -5.27 30.66 9.25
CA GLY A 205 -5.36 31.55 8.09
C GLY A 205 -4.08 31.63 7.25
N GLN A 206 -3.29 30.55 7.27
CA GLN A 206 -2.09 30.41 6.45
C GLN A 206 -2.44 29.85 5.05
N VAL A 207 -3.55 29.15 4.94
CA VAL A 207 -4.19 28.70 3.70
C VAL A 207 -5.69 29.04 3.75
N ASP A 208 -6.36 29.06 2.60
CA ASP A 208 -7.77 29.41 2.48
C ASP A 208 -8.68 28.19 2.60
N CYS A 209 -8.18 27.02 2.20
CA CYS A 209 -8.87 25.73 2.25
C CYS A 209 -7.86 24.59 2.35
N VAL A 210 -8.37 23.36 2.60
CA VAL A 210 -7.57 22.11 2.58
C VAL A 210 -8.27 21.11 1.68
N ILE A 211 -7.52 20.49 0.77
CA ILE A 211 -7.97 19.33 0.00
C ILE A 211 -7.44 18.06 0.68
N ILE A 212 -8.35 17.16 1.01
CA ILE A 212 -8.06 15.87 1.66
C ILE A 212 -9.23 14.91 1.43
N ASP A 213 -9.06 13.64 1.74
CA ASP A 213 -10.13 12.64 1.65
C ASP A 213 -11.25 12.88 2.66
N ASN A 214 -12.47 12.50 2.29
CA ASN A 214 -13.69 12.76 3.06
C ASN A 214 -13.69 12.09 4.45
N GLY A 215 -13.13 10.89 4.61
CA GLY A 215 -13.04 10.22 5.90
C GLY A 215 -12.31 11.09 6.93
N PRO A 216 -11.01 11.38 6.75
CA PRO A 216 -10.28 12.29 7.64
C PRO A 216 -10.83 13.72 7.64
N ALA A 217 -11.40 14.21 6.54
CA ALA A 217 -12.03 15.54 6.52
C ALA A 217 -13.17 15.63 7.54
N GLN A 218 -14.02 14.61 7.63
CA GLN A 218 -15.13 14.56 8.58
C GLN A 218 -14.60 14.56 10.02
N GLU A 219 -13.63 13.69 10.33
CA GLU A 219 -13.00 13.64 11.65
C GLU A 219 -12.39 15.00 12.05
N PHE A 220 -11.72 15.67 11.12
CA PHE A 220 -11.13 16.99 11.39
C PHE A 220 -12.17 18.07 11.58
N VAL A 221 -13.27 18.05 10.84
CA VAL A 221 -14.36 19.03 10.99
C VAL A 221 -15.09 18.81 12.31
N ASP A 222 -15.37 17.58 12.69
CA ASP A 222 -16.02 17.24 13.94
C ASP A 222 -15.18 17.64 15.17
N ALA A 223 -13.85 17.48 15.06
CA ALA A 223 -12.91 17.88 16.10
C ALA A 223 -12.67 19.40 16.19
N ASN A 224 -12.98 20.19 15.13
CA ASN A 224 -12.64 21.60 15.02
C ASN A 224 -13.86 22.46 14.63
N PRO A 225 -14.71 22.87 15.62
CA PRO A 225 -15.86 23.72 15.35
C PRO A 225 -15.49 25.00 14.58
N GLY A 226 -16.27 25.34 13.57
CA GLY A 226 -16.02 26.47 12.67
C GLY A 226 -15.35 26.07 11.35
N LEU A 227 -15.11 24.78 11.14
CA LEU A 227 -14.78 24.20 9.85
C LEU A 227 -15.99 23.51 9.24
N THR A 228 -16.02 23.41 7.92
CA THR A 228 -17.05 22.68 7.16
C THR A 228 -16.44 22.12 5.88
N ILE A 229 -17.09 21.11 5.32
CA ILE A 229 -16.72 20.51 4.04
C ILE A 229 -17.64 21.11 2.95
N LEU A 230 -17.09 21.46 1.78
CA LEU A 230 -17.90 21.84 0.63
C LEU A 230 -18.71 20.64 0.13
N GLU A 231 -19.98 20.85 -0.22
CA GLU A 231 -20.92 19.78 -0.61
C GLU A 231 -20.50 19.01 -1.88
N THR A 232 -19.71 19.64 -2.76
CA THR A 232 -19.32 19.03 -4.03
C THR A 232 -18.00 18.27 -3.85
N PRO A 233 -17.97 16.96 -4.07
CA PRO A 233 -16.72 16.20 -4.08
C PRO A 233 -15.85 16.62 -5.27
N TRP A 234 -14.52 16.49 -5.09
CA TRP A 234 -13.59 16.88 -6.14
C TRP A 234 -13.15 15.68 -7.00
N VAL A 235 -12.67 14.59 -6.38
CA VAL A 235 -12.19 13.39 -7.08
C VAL A 235 -12.60 12.14 -6.31
N GLU A 236 -13.04 11.10 -7.00
CA GLU A 236 -13.26 9.76 -6.42
C GLU A 236 -12.03 8.88 -6.69
N GLU A 237 -11.64 8.08 -5.71
CA GLU A 237 -10.44 7.25 -5.72
C GLU A 237 -10.72 5.86 -5.15
N SER A 238 -9.87 4.90 -5.50
CA SER A 238 -9.91 3.53 -4.97
C SER A 238 -8.67 3.26 -4.14
N TYR A 239 -8.84 2.85 -2.89
CA TYR A 239 -7.75 2.47 -2.00
C TYR A 239 -7.42 1.00 -2.15
N ALA A 240 -6.14 0.71 -2.30
CA ALA A 240 -5.59 -0.64 -2.36
C ALA A 240 -4.29 -0.73 -1.58
N ILE A 241 -3.88 -1.95 -1.24
CA ILE A 241 -2.60 -2.21 -0.58
C ILE A 241 -1.50 -2.08 -1.62
N GLY A 242 -0.55 -1.16 -1.38
CA GLY A 242 0.65 -1.06 -2.19
C GLY A 242 1.67 -2.12 -1.78
N LEU A 243 2.29 -2.79 -2.76
CA LEU A 243 3.12 -3.96 -2.57
C LEU A 243 4.49 -3.76 -3.23
N THR A 244 5.52 -4.38 -2.67
CA THR A 244 6.87 -4.36 -3.27
C THR A 244 6.84 -4.96 -4.67
N LYS A 245 7.25 -4.18 -5.67
CA LYS A 245 7.22 -4.61 -7.07
C LYS A 245 8.11 -5.82 -7.32
N GLY A 246 7.51 -6.85 -7.93
CA GLY A 246 8.23 -8.06 -8.33
C GLY A 246 8.34 -9.14 -7.25
N ASN A 247 7.85 -8.92 -6.02
CA ASN A 247 7.72 -9.99 -5.01
C ASN A 247 6.42 -10.77 -5.23
N THR A 248 6.32 -11.45 -6.38
CA THR A 248 5.08 -12.02 -6.89
C THR A 248 4.42 -12.98 -5.92
N ALA A 249 5.18 -13.88 -5.27
CA ALA A 249 4.61 -14.89 -4.37
C ALA A 249 3.97 -14.26 -3.12
N LEU A 250 4.61 -13.26 -2.50
CA LEU A 250 4.05 -12.54 -1.36
C LEU A 250 2.86 -11.68 -1.81
N ASN A 251 2.98 -10.97 -2.94
CA ASN A 251 1.92 -10.12 -3.48
C ASN A 251 0.65 -10.94 -3.76
N GLU A 252 0.79 -12.13 -4.34
CA GLU A 252 -0.33 -13.06 -4.55
C GLU A 252 -0.91 -13.57 -3.22
N ALA A 253 -0.07 -13.88 -2.22
CA ALA A 253 -0.53 -14.32 -0.92
C ALA A 253 -1.35 -13.23 -0.18
N ILE A 254 -0.85 -11.99 -0.16
CA ILE A 254 -1.55 -10.84 0.44
C ILE A 254 -2.86 -10.56 -0.31
N THR A 255 -2.84 -10.53 -1.65
CA THR A 255 -4.03 -10.29 -2.47
C THR A 255 -5.10 -11.36 -2.25
N ASN A 256 -4.71 -12.63 -2.19
CA ASN A 256 -5.64 -13.72 -1.93
C ASN A 256 -6.23 -13.64 -0.52
N ALA A 257 -5.41 -13.34 0.50
CA ALA A 257 -5.89 -13.15 1.87
C ALA A 257 -6.89 -11.99 1.96
N LEU A 258 -6.59 -10.85 1.33
CA LEU A 258 -7.52 -9.70 1.25
C LEU A 258 -8.83 -10.09 0.57
N ASN A 259 -8.77 -10.77 -0.58
CA ASN A 259 -9.96 -11.14 -1.33
C ASN A 259 -10.86 -12.12 -0.56
N GLU A 260 -10.27 -13.03 0.22
CA GLU A 260 -11.02 -13.90 1.13
C GLU A 260 -11.71 -13.08 2.24
N LEU A 261 -11.00 -12.10 2.85
CA LEU A 261 -11.57 -11.21 3.88
C LEU A 261 -12.66 -10.28 3.34
N ILE A 262 -12.57 -9.87 2.06
CA ILE A 262 -13.65 -9.15 1.38
C ILE A 262 -14.85 -10.07 1.17
N ALA A 263 -14.61 -11.28 0.66
CA ALA A 263 -15.67 -12.23 0.32
C ALA A 263 -16.44 -12.74 1.54
N ASP A 264 -15.79 -12.91 2.69
CA ASP A 264 -16.43 -13.35 3.93
C ASP A 264 -17.05 -12.20 4.75
N GLY A 265 -16.87 -10.95 4.31
CA GLY A 265 -17.44 -9.75 4.94
C GLY A 265 -16.62 -9.15 6.07
N THR A 266 -15.44 -9.70 6.37
CA THR A 266 -14.57 -9.20 7.43
C THR A 266 -14.13 -7.75 7.15
N VAL A 267 -13.67 -7.44 5.93
CA VAL A 267 -13.28 -6.07 5.55
C VAL A 267 -14.43 -5.10 5.74
N GLN A 268 -15.64 -5.44 5.28
CA GLN A 268 -16.81 -4.57 5.47
C GLN A 268 -17.13 -4.37 6.95
N SER A 269 -17.04 -5.42 7.76
CA SER A 269 -17.28 -5.34 9.21
C SER A 269 -16.25 -4.44 9.91
N ILE A 270 -15.00 -4.48 9.50
CA ILE A 270 -13.96 -3.56 10.00
C ILE A 270 -14.32 -2.12 9.63
N ILE A 271 -14.61 -1.85 8.36
CA ILE A 271 -14.98 -0.49 7.89
C ILE A 271 -16.19 0.04 8.67
N ASP A 272 -17.26 -0.77 8.81
CA ASP A 272 -18.48 -0.38 9.53
C ASP A 272 -18.26 -0.11 11.04
N SER A 273 -17.19 -0.64 11.61
CA SER A 273 -16.85 -0.39 13.03
C SER A 273 -16.23 1.00 13.25
N TYR A 274 -15.66 1.58 12.22
CA TYR A 274 -15.03 2.92 12.24
C TYR A 274 -15.92 3.99 11.57
N ILE A 275 -16.58 3.63 10.48
CA ILE A 275 -17.42 4.54 9.69
C ILE A 275 -18.87 4.07 9.84
N THR A 276 -19.63 4.69 10.74
CA THR A 276 -21.08 4.44 10.84
C THR A 276 -21.76 5.07 9.63
N ALA A 277 -22.47 4.27 8.83
CA ALA A 277 -23.33 4.79 7.78
C ALA A 277 -24.41 5.69 8.41
N GLU A 278 -24.46 6.99 8.01
CA GLU A 278 -25.53 7.93 8.38
C GLU A 278 -26.87 7.56 7.72
#